data_77d7b40b833d05bb80abc2477fffe06f
#
_entry.id   77d7b40b833d05bb80abc2477fffe06f
#
_cell.length_a   1.000
_cell.length_b   1.000
_cell.length_c   1.000
_cell.angle_alpha   90.00
_cell.angle_beta   90.00
_cell.angle_gamma   90.00
#
_symmetry.space_group_name_H-M   'P 1'
#
loop_
_entity.id
_entity.type
_entity.pdbx_description
1 polymer ?
#
loop_
_entity_poly.entity_id
_entity_poly.type
_entity_poly.pdbx_seq_one_letter_code
_entity_poly.pdbx_strand_id
1 'polypeptide(L)'
;MKTLNITYDTTEIEENGQKITGETCYNLKLRDELADQLLRTGRCNPISMMHIELVLQGVELLQGRKIVPDSIKHFELVKED
;
A
#
# COMPACT_ATOMS: atom_id res chain seq x y z
N MET A 1 -1.14 -11.70 -14.15
CA MET A 1 -1.27 -10.90 -12.90
C MET A 1 -0.24 -11.37 -11.88
N LYS A 2 0.27 -10.46 -11.10
CA LYS A 2 1.17 -10.79 -9.99
C LYS A 2 0.63 -10.20 -8.71
N THR A 3 0.74 -10.93 -7.61
CA THR A 3 0.35 -10.45 -6.29
C THR A 3 1.59 -9.94 -5.57
N LEU A 4 1.57 -8.67 -5.18
CA LEU A 4 2.67 -8.05 -4.44
C LEU A 4 2.23 -7.77 -3.01
N ASN A 5 3.13 -7.99 -2.07
CA ASN A 5 2.99 -7.50 -0.71
C ASN A 5 3.53 -6.08 -0.67
N ILE A 6 2.68 -5.14 -0.28
CA ILE A 6 3.01 -3.72 -0.26
C ILE A 6 3.07 -3.26 1.18
N THR A 7 4.19 -2.66 1.58
CA THR A 7 4.42 -2.15 2.93
C THR A 7 4.27 -0.63 2.94
N TYR A 8 3.52 -0.13 3.90
CA TYR A 8 3.23 1.31 4.05
C TYR A 8 2.90 1.62 5.50
N ASP A 9 2.74 2.90 5.83
CA ASP A 9 2.39 3.33 7.17
C ASP A 9 0.92 3.70 7.28
N THR A 10 0.33 3.47 8.44
CA THR A 10 -1.04 3.85 8.76
C THR A 10 -1.07 4.61 10.07
N THR A 11 -2.14 5.38 10.27
CA THR A 11 -2.39 6.12 11.49
C THR A 11 -3.75 5.74 12.04
N GLU A 12 -3.80 5.40 13.33
CA GLU A 12 -5.04 5.23 14.09
C GLU A 12 -5.21 6.41 15.04
N ILE A 13 -6.47 6.77 15.31
CA ILE A 13 -6.80 7.75 16.34
C ILE A 13 -7.42 6.99 17.50
N GLU A 14 -6.78 7.04 18.67
CA GLU A 14 -7.30 6.43 19.87
C GLU A 14 -8.39 7.28 20.51
N GLU A 15 -9.16 6.68 21.44
CA GLU A 15 -10.27 7.34 22.14
C GLU A 15 -9.83 8.62 22.86
N ASN A 16 -8.59 8.67 23.33
CA ASN A 16 -8.04 9.84 24.01
C ASN A 16 -7.49 10.91 23.04
N GLY A 17 -7.67 10.72 21.73
CA GLY A 17 -7.20 11.66 20.72
C GLY A 17 -5.74 11.47 20.30
N GLN A 18 -5.04 10.51 20.88
CA GLN A 18 -3.66 10.21 20.45
C GLN A 18 -3.65 9.50 19.12
N LYS A 19 -2.70 9.89 18.27
CA LYS A 19 -2.46 9.22 16.98
C LYS A 19 -1.34 8.22 17.14
N ILE A 20 -1.60 7.00 16.69
CA ILE A 20 -0.58 5.94 16.64
C ILE A 20 -0.27 5.69 15.18
N THR A 21 1.02 5.84 14.81
CA THR A 21 1.50 5.53 13.47
C THR A 21 2.22 4.19 13.51
N GLY A 22 1.87 3.30 12.60
CA GLY A 22 2.48 1.99 12.53
C GLY A 22 2.66 1.54 11.09
N GLU A 23 3.56 0.57 10.90
CA GLU A 23 3.79 -0.04 9.60
C GLU A 23 2.85 -1.23 9.44
N THR A 24 2.30 -1.38 8.23
CA THR A 24 1.46 -2.52 7.88
C THR A 24 1.73 -2.93 6.44
N CYS A 25 1.13 -4.02 6.00
CA CYS A 25 1.26 -4.47 4.62
C CYS A 25 -0.06 -5.06 4.13
N TYR A 26 -0.19 -5.12 2.81
CA TYR A 26 -1.37 -5.67 2.17
C TYR A 26 -0.97 -6.31 0.84
N ASN A 27 -1.57 -7.46 0.53
CA ASN A 27 -1.34 -8.15 -0.74
C ASN A 27 -2.30 -7.61 -1.79
N LEU A 28 -1.76 -7.08 -2.88
CA LEU A 28 -2.54 -6.52 -3.96
C LEU A 28 -2.16 -7.18 -5.27
N LYS A 29 -3.18 -7.56 -6.05
CA LYS A 29 -2.98 -8.18 -7.36
C LYS A 29 -2.88 -7.08 -8.42
N LEU A 30 -1.79 -7.09 -9.19
CA LEU A 30 -1.50 -6.07 -10.20
C LEU A 30 -1.17 -6.74 -11.54
N ARG A 31 -1.39 -6.00 -12.63
CA ARG A 31 -0.96 -6.47 -13.96
C ARG A 31 0.55 -6.55 -14.02
N ASP A 32 1.05 -7.43 -14.89
CA ASP A 32 2.46 -7.80 -14.92
C ASP A 32 3.42 -6.63 -15.14
N GLU A 33 3.14 -5.75 -16.10
CA GLU A 33 4.02 -4.62 -16.39
C GLU A 33 4.19 -3.70 -15.19
N LEU A 34 3.08 -3.42 -14.51
CA LEU A 34 3.10 -2.55 -13.33
C LEU A 34 3.83 -3.22 -12.17
N ALA A 35 3.52 -4.50 -11.92
CA ALA A 35 4.16 -5.27 -10.86
C ALA A 35 5.67 -5.37 -11.08
N ASP A 36 6.11 -5.67 -12.31
CA ASP A 36 7.53 -5.78 -12.63
C ASP A 36 8.26 -4.44 -12.43
N GLN A 37 7.65 -3.35 -12.81
CA GLN A 37 8.22 -2.02 -12.61
C GLN A 37 8.40 -1.71 -11.12
N LEU A 38 7.38 -1.99 -10.31
CA LEU A 38 7.43 -1.74 -8.86
C LEU A 38 8.47 -2.63 -8.17
N LEU A 39 8.59 -3.89 -8.60
CA LEU A 39 9.59 -4.80 -8.04
C LEU A 39 11.01 -4.38 -8.40
N ARG A 40 11.20 -3.81 -9.59
CA ARG A 40 12.53 -3.41 -10.07
C ARG A 40 12.97 -2.06 -9.52
N THR A 41 12.08 -1.06 -9.50
CA THR A 41 12.44 0.32 -9.18
C THR A 41 11.81 0.86 -7.90
N GLY A 42 10.79 0.18 -7.37
CA GLY A 42 10.03 0.67 -6.22
C GLY A 42 9.06 1.80 -6.55
N ARG A 43 8.88 2.11 -7.83
CA ARG A 43 7.98 3.20 -8.24
C ARG A 43 7.36 2.92 -9.61
N CYS A 44 6.27 3.63 -9.89
CA CYS A 44 5.64 3.65 -11.20
C CYS A 44 5.18 5.09 -11.47
N ASN A 45 4.42 5.29 -12.55
CA ASN A 45 3.95 6.64 -12.86
C ASN A 45 3.04 7.19 -11.75
N PRO A 46 2.96 8.53 -11.57
CA PRO A 46 2.20 9.14 -10.48
C PRO A 46 0.72 8.75 -10.44
N ILE A 47 0.09 8.55 -11.59
CA ILE A 47 -1.33 8.19 -11.65
C ILE A 47 -1.54 6.78 -11.09
N SER A 48 -0.69 5.82 -11.48
CA SER A 48 -0.76 4.45 -10.97
C SER A 48 -0.44 4.40 -9.48
N MET A 49 0.54 5.17 -9.00
CA MET A 49 0.84 5.25 -7.57
C MET A 49 -0.35 5.79 -6.79
N MET A 50 -1.00 6.82 -7.32
CA MET A 50 -2.20 7.37 -6.69
C MET A 50 -3.32 6.34 -6.59
N HIS A 51 -3.54 5.56 -7.66
CA HIS A 51 -4.56 4.51 -7.65
C HIS A 51 -4.26 3.44 -6.61
N ILE A 52 -3.01 3.00 -6.52
CA ILE A 52 -2.59 2.03 -5.51
C ILE A 52 -2.86 2.58 -4.11
N GLU A 53 -2.46 3.82 -3.86
CA GLU A 53 -2.68 4.46 -2.56
C GLU A 53 -4.17 4.58 -2.22
N LEU A 54 -5.02 4.91 -3.21
CA LEU A 54 -6.47 4.98 -2.99
C LEU A 54 -7.08 3.62 -2.64
N VAL A 55 -6.62 2.55 -3.29
CA VAL A 55 -7.07 1.19 -2.96
C VAL A 55 -6.67 0.83 -1.53
N LEU A 56 -5.42 1.10 -1.16
CA LEU A 56 -4.93 0.83 0.18
C LEU A 56 -5.65 1.67 1.23
N GLN A 57 -5.96 2.94 0.90
CA GLN A 57 -6.75 3.81 1.77
C GLN A 57 -8.14 3.20 2.03
N GLY A 58 -8.79 2.68 1.00
CA GLY A 58 -10.08 2.02 1.15
C GLY A 58 -10.01 0.81 2.07
N VAL A 59 -8.96 -0.02 1.91
CA VAL A 59 -8.73 -1.19 2.77
C VAL A 59 -8.53 -0.76 4.22
N GLU A 60 -7.71 0.26 4.46
CA GLU A 60 -7.39 0.71 5.81
C GLU A 60 -8.58 1.37 6.50
N LEU A 61 -9.43 2.08 5.75
CA LEU A 61 -10.65 2.67 6.32
C LEU A 61 -11.59 1.61 6.88
N LEU A 62 -11.64 0.43 6.25
CA LEU A 62 -12.43 -0.69 6.77
C LEU A 62 -11.91 -1.21 8.11
N GLN A 63 -10.64 -0.93 8.42
CA GLN A 63 -10.00 -1.30 9.67
C GLN A 63 -9.97 -0.15 10.68
N GLY A 64 -10.58 0.98 10.36
CA GLY A 64 -10.55 2.17 11.23
C GLY A 64 -9.23 2.91 11.22
N ARG A 65 -8.43 2.74 10.18
CA ARG A 65 -7.13 3.41 10.03
C ARG A 65 -7.10 4.26 8.78
N LYS A 66 -6.13 5.14 8.70
CA LYS A 66 -5.84 5.93 7.50
C LYS A 66 -4.42 5.66 7.02
N ILE A 67 -4.24 5.56 5.71
CA ILE A 67 -2.90 5.49 5.15
C ILE A 67 -2.19 6.83 5.33
N VAL A 68 -0.89 6.78 5.66
CA VAL A 68 -0.06 7.98 5.67
C VAL A 68 0.32 8.28 4.23
N PRO A 69 0.05 9.48 3.68
CA PRO A 69 0.40 9.81 2.31
C PRO A 69 1.91 9.62 2.04
N ASP A 70 2.22 9.11 0.87
CA ASP A 70 3.60 8.87 0.42
C ASP A 70 4.41 7.93 1.32
N SER A 71 3.74 7.03 2.04
CA SER A 71 4.41 6.11 2.94
C SER A 71 4.67 4.72 2.35
N ILE A 72 4.22 4.47 1.13
CA ILE A 72 4.50 3.20 0.46
C ILE A 72 6.01 3.07 0.26
N LYS A 73 6.61 2.04 0.85
CA LYS A 73 8.07 1.96 0.94
C LYS A 73 8.68 0.65 0.44
N HIS A 74 7.87 -0.39 0.26
CA HIS A 74 8.43 -1.68 -0.13
C HIS A 74 7.41 -2.53 -0.88
N PHE A 75 7.90 -3.26 -1.89
CA PHE A 75 7.12 -4.19 -2.69
C PHE A 75 7.83 -5.53 -2.73
N GLU A 76 7.10 -6.61 -2.52
CA GLU A 76 7.65 -7.95 -2.57
C GLU A 76 6.71 -8.89 -3.33
N LEU A 77 7.26 -9.71 -4.21
CA LEU A 77 6.46 -10.67 -4.97
C LEU A 77 5.98 -11.78 -4.05
N VAL A 78 4.67 -12.02 -4.04
CA VAL A 78 4.04 -13.09 -3.28
C VAL A 78 3.67 -14.25 -4.19
N LYS A 79 3.09 -13.93 -5.36
CA LYS A 79 2.55 -14.96 -6.24
C LYS A 79 2.47 -14.46 -7.68
N GLU A 80 2.75 -15.35 -8.62
CA GLU A 80 2.49 -15.14 -10.05
C GLU A 80 1.35 -16.06 -10.49
N ASP A 81 0.40 -15.49 -11.22
CA ASP A 81 -0.71 -16.26 -11.81
C ASP A 81 -0.41 -16.61 -13.26
#